data_05ddcda1dbf9c8ef45d1f34f3ed4f889
#
_entry.id   05ddcda1dbf9c8ef45d1f34f3ed4f889
#
_cell.length_a   1.000
_cell.length_b   1.000
_cell.length_c   1.000
_cell.angle_alpha   90.00
_cell.angle_beta   90.00
_cell.angle_gamma   90.00
#
_symmetry.space_group_name_H-M   'P 1'
#
loop_
_entity.id
_entity.type
_entity.pdbx_description
1 polymer ?
#
loop_
_entity_poly.entity_id
_entity_poly.type
_entity_poly.pdbx_seq_one_letter_code
_entity_poly.pdbx_strand_id
1 'polypeptide(L)'
;MAKVEQLNELLHRELSVAINRELEFPEAFITVVYVSCNPDLQFAKFGVSVLPDRLAGTALKKLKASSGRLASAITKNTRLRKVPRLLWEFDPTERKAAVLEEFFLKIEEDDEESPPISIA
;
A
#
# COMPACT_ATOMS: atom_id res chain seq x y z
N MET A 1 15.31 -13.38 7.14
CA MET A 1 16.62 -13.27 6.49
C MET A 1 16.86 -11.85 6.05
N ALA A 2 18.05 -11.36 6.32
CA ALA A 2 18.39 -9.96 6.02
C ALA A 2 18.20 -9.59 4.55
N LYS A 3 18.47 -10.51 3.65
CA LYS A 3 18.37 -10.26 2.22
C LYS A 3 16.95 -9.97 1.76
N VAL A 4 16.00 -10.74 2.24
CA VAL A 4 14.58 -10.53 1.89
C VAL A 4 14.08 -9.24 2.53
N GLU A 5 14.44 -8.99 3.78
CA GLU A 5 14.03 -7.77 4.47
C GLU A 5 14.60 -6.52 3.81
N GLN A 6 15.87 -6.58 3.39
CA GLN A 6 16.49 -5.46 2.70
C GLN A 6 15.80 -5.19 1.37
N LEU A 7 15.42 -6.24 0.65
CA LEU A 7 14.72 -6.09 -0.61
C LEU A 7 13.32 -5.51 -0.38
N ASN A 8 12.62 -5.97 0.67
CA ASN A 8 11.33 -5.41 1.01
C ASN A 8 11.41 -3.91 1.27
N GLU A 9 12.41 -3.47 2.02
CA GLU A 9 12.60 -2.05 2.30
C GLU A 9 12.91 -1.26 1.04
N LEU A 10 13.79 -1.80 0.21
CA LEU A 10 14.15 -1.14 -1.03
C LEU A 10 12.93 -1.00 -1.95
N LEU A 11 12.19 -2.09 -2.13
CA LEU A 11 11.01 -2.06 -2.99
C LEU A 11 9.93 -1.13 -2.42
N HIS A 12 9.76 -1.10 -1.11
CA HIS A 12 8.80 -0.21 -0.49
C HIS A 12 9.11 1.25 -0.83
N ARG A 13 10.35 1.65 -0.64
CA ARG A 13 10.77 3.01 -0.91
C ARG A 13 10.69 3.35 -2.39
N GLU A 14 11.22 2.49 -3.24
CA GLU A 14 11.26 2.76 -4.67
C GLU A 14 9.88 2.74 -5.30
N LEU A 15 9.03 1.83 -4.85
CA LEU A 15 7.68 1.77 -5.39
C LEU A 15 6.86 2.99 -4.97
N SER A 16 7.03 3.46 -3.73
CA SER A 16 6.33 4.65 -3.28
C SER A 16 6.67 5.86 -4.15
N VAL A 17 7.95 5.99 -4.50
CA VAL A 17 8.38 7.06 -5.40
C VAL A 17 7.84 6.85 -6.81
N ALA A 18 7.90 5.61 -7.30
CA ALA A 18 7.46 5.30 -8.66
C ALA A 18 5.97 5.55 -8.84
N ILE A 19 5.16 5.18 -7.86
CA ILE A 19 3.71 5.42 -7.93
C ILE A 19 3.43 6.91 -8.04
N ASN A 20 4.07 7.73 -7.23
CA ASN A 20 3.85 9.17 -7.27
C ASN A 20 4.31 9.79 -8.58
N ARG A 21 5.32 9.21 -9.21
CA ARG A 21 5.88 9.76 -10.44
C ARG A 21 5.17 9.25 -11.68
N GLU A 22 4.84 7.96 -11.71
CA GLU A 22 4.35 7.30 -12.92
C GLU A 22 2.85 7.14 -13.01
N LEU A 23 2.16 7.13 -11.88
CA LEU A 23 0.73 6.89 -11.86
C LEU A 23 -0.03 8.18 -11.77
N GLU A 24 -0.93 8.40 -12.73
CA GLU A 24 -1.83 9.56 -12.68
C GLU A 24 -3.17 9.13 -12.11
N PHE A 25 -3.39 9.52 -10.86
CA PHE A 25 -4.64 9.20 -10.19
C PHE A 25 -4.92 10.29 -9.14
N PRO A 26 -5.24 11.50 -9.62
CA PRO A 26 -5.42 12.63 -8.71
C PRO A 26 -6.63 12.52 -7.80
N GLU A 27 -7.56 11.60 -8.09
CA GLU A 27 -8.76 11.42 -7.31
C GLU A 27 -8.52 10.79 -5.95
N ALA A 28 -7.38 10.15 -5.76
CA ALA A 28 -7.11 9.43 -4.53
C ALA A 28 -5.64 9.47 -4.15
N PHE A 29 -5.38 9.22 -2.88
CA PHE A 29 -4.02 9.02 -2.39
C PHE A 29 -3.78 7.53 -2.23
N ILE A 30 -2.67 7.05 -2.78
CA ILE A 30 -2.26 5.66 -2.67
C ILE A 30 -0.98 5.61 -1.85
N THR A 31 -0.99 4.83 -0.77
CA THR A 31 0.17 4.66 0.10
C THR A 31 0.55 3.19 0.15
N VAL A 32 1.83 2.90 -0.06
CA VAL A 32 2.33 1.53 0.11
C VAL A 32 2.52 1.30 1.61
N VAL A 33 1.76 0.37 2.15
CA VAL A 33 1.78 0.07 3.58
C VAL A 33 2.85 -0.95 3.92
N TYR A 34 2.94 -2.00 3.11
CA TYR A 34 3.94 -3.03 3.31
C TYR A 34 4.34 -3.67 1.99
N VAL A 35 5.49 -4.33 2.03
CA VAL A 35 5.98 -5.14 0.93
C VAL A 35 6.43 -6.47 1.51
N SER A 36 6.03 -7.57 0.89
CA SER A 36 6.42 -8.90 1.31
C SER A 36 6.82 -9.73 0.11
N CYS A 37 8.12 -9.97 -0.03
CA CYS A 37 8.65 -10.83 -1.10
C CYS A 37 8.54 -12.28 -0.65
N ASN A 38 8.25 -13.19 -1.62
CA ASN A 38 8.31 -14.59 -1.31
C ASN A 38 9.78 -15.04 -1.21
N PRO A 39 10.06 -16.18 -0.55
CA PRO A 39 11.45 -16.58 -0.31
C PRO A 39 12.31 -16.74 -1.56
N ASP A 40 11.74 -17.14 -2.68
CA ASP A 40 12.50 -17.31 -3.92
C ASP A 40 12.57 -16.01 -4.74
N LEU A 41 12.00 -14.93 -4.24
CA LEU A 41 12.05 -13.60 -4.84
C LEU A 41 11.44 -13.52 -6.23
N GLN A 42 10.52 -14.41 -6.56
CA GLN A 42 9.85 -14.39 -7.85
C GLN A 42 8.68 -13.41 -7.87
N PHE A 43 8.05 -13.18 -6.73
CA PHE A 43 7.00 -12.18 -6.65
C PHE A 43 7.04 -11.48 -5.30
N ALA A 44 6.40 -10.33 -5.25
CA ALA A 44 6.28 -9.55 -4.02
C ALA A 44 4.85 -9.06 -3.90
N LYS A 45 4.31 -9.16 -2.70
CA LYS A 45 2.98 -8.64 -2.41
C LYS A 45 3.10 -7.24 -1.86
N PHE A 46 2.34 -6.32 -2.42
CA PHE A 46 2.32 -4.93 -1.98
C PHE A 46 0.96 -4.62 -1.40
N GLY A 47 0.94 -4.30 -0.11
CA GLY A 47 -0.27 -3.83 0.52
C GLY A 47 -0.36 -2.33 0.37
N VAL A 48 -1.46 -1.83 -0.16
CA VAL A 48 -1.65 -0.39 -0.37
C VAL A 48 -2.93 0.07 0.31
N SER A 49 -2.88 1.28 0.85
CA SER A 49 -4.09 1.94 1.32
C SER A 49 -4.48 2.99 0.29
N VAL A 50 -5.78 3.28 0.22
CA VAL A 50 -6.34 4.22 -0.75
C VAL A 50 -7.30 5.15 -0.03
N LEU A 51 -7.13 6.45 -0.21
CA LEU A 51 -8.03 7.45 0.35
C LEU A 51 -8.58 8.32 -0.78
N PRO A 52 -9.89 8.42 -0.97
CA PRO A 52 -10.93 7.71 -0.21
C PRO A 52 -11.00 6.23 -0.56
N ASP A 53 -11.38 5.42 0.42
CA ASP A 53 -11.34 3.97 0.26
C ASP A 53 -12.34 3.44 -0.77
N ARG A 54 -13.38 4.20 -1.09
CA ARG A 54 -14.31 3.81 -2.15
C ARG A 54 -13.63 3.67 -3.51
N LEU A 55 -12.46 4.26 -3.67
CA LEU A 55 -11.71 4.19 -4.91
C LEU A 55 -10.66 3.08 -4.92
N ALA A 56 -10.66 2.22 -3.89
CA ALA A 56 -9.68 1.14 -3.80
C ALA A 56 -9.71 0.21 -5.00
N GLY A 57 -10.90 -0.17 -5.46
CA GLY A 57 -11.01 -1.06 -6.63
C GLY A 57 -10.43 -0.43 -7.88
N THR A 58 -10.72 0.84 -8.11
CA THR A 58 -10.19 1.57 -9.26
C THR A 58 -8.68 1.70 -9.15
N ALA A 59 -8.19 2.02 -7.96
CA ALA A 59 -6.76 2.16 -7.73
C ALA A 59 -6.02 0.85 -8.00
N LEU A 60 -6.56 -0.28 -7.53
CA LEU A 60 -5.94 -1.57 -7.76
C LEU A 60 -5.88 -1.93 -9.23
N LYS A 61 -6.93 -1.60 -9.99
CA LYS A 61 -6.92 -1.81 -11.43
C LYS A 61 -5.84 -0.99 -12.11
N LYS A 62 -5.69 0.27 -11.70
CA LYS A 62 -4.66 1.13 -12.28
C LYS A 62 -3.27 0.63 -11.93
N LEU A 63 -3.06 0.18 -10.70
CA LEU A 63 -1.78 -0.37 -10.28
C LEU A 63 -1.44 -1.63 -11.07
N LYS A 64 -2.39 -2.52 -11.24
CA LYS A 64 -2.18 -3.73 -12.06
C LYS A 64 -1.81 -3.37 -13.48
N ALA A 65 -2.54 -2.46 -14.09
CA ALA A 65 -2.28 -2.05 -15.46
C ALA A 65 -0.93 -1.37 -15.61
N SER A 66 -0.45 -0.73 -14.55
CA SER A 66 0.82 -0.01 -14.57
C SER A 66 1.99 -0.81 -14.03
N SER A 67 1.78 -2.07 -13.65
CA SER A 67 2.81 -2.88 -12.99
C SER A 67 4.11 -2.98 -13.81
N GLY A 68 4.01 -3.16 -15.11
CA GLY A 68 5.20 -3.24 -15.95
C GLY A 68 5.99 -1.93 -15.95
N ARG A 69 5.28 -0.80 -16.05
CA ARG A 69 5.91 0.51 -16.04
C ARG A 69 6.53 0.82 -14.69
N LEU A 70 5.84 0.44 -13.60
CA LEU A 70 6.37 0.63 -12.26
C LEU A 70 7.61 -0.22 -12.02
N ALA A 71 7.58 -1.49 -12.45
CA ALA A 71 8.74 -2.36 -12.33
C ALA A 71 9.92 -1.81 -13.13
N SER A 72 9.65 -1.29 -14.32
CA SER A 72 10.68 -0.69 -15.15
C SER A 72 11.30 0.53 -14.48
N ALA A 73 10.48 1.37 -13.87
CA ALA A 73 10.98 2.53 -13.13
C ALA A 73 11.89 2.12 -11.97
N ILE A 74 11.51 1.07 -11.25
CA ILE A 74 12.33 0.55 -10.15
C ILE A 74 13.66 0.05 -10.68
N THR A 75 13.63 -0.69 -11.79
CA THR A 75 14.86 -1.21 -12.40
C THR A 75 15.81 -0.08 -12.81
N LYS A 76 15.26 1.00 -13.35
CA LYS A 76 16.09 2.14 -13.76
C LYS A 76 16.74 2.85 -12.59
N ASN A 77 16.09 2.86 -11.44
CA ASN A 77 16.57 3.59 -10.28
C ASN A 77 17.30 2.75 -9.25
N THR A 78 17.50 1.47 -9.54
CA THR A 78 18.18 0.55 -8.63
C THR A 78 19.16 -0.30 -9.41
N ARG A 79 19.91 -1.14 -8.66
CA ARG A 79 20.82 -2.09 -9.28
C ARG A 79 20.20 -3.47 -9.47
N LEU A 80 18.90 -3.57 -9.24
CA LEU A 80 18.20 -4.84 -9.40
C LEU A 80 18.14 -5.23 -10.86
N ARG A 81 18.58 -6.44 -11.16
CA ARG A 81 18.49 -6.98 -12.54
C ARG A 81 17.08 -7.36 -12.88
N LYS A 82 16.35 -7.83 -11.87
CA LYS A 82 15.00 -8.29 -12.06
C LYS A 82 14.17 -7.90 -10.84
N VAL A 83 13.07 -7.22 -11.09
CA VAL A 83 12.11 -6.88 -10.04
C VAL A 83 11.13 -8.04 -9.91
N PRO A 84 10.82 -8.50 -8.69
CA PRO A 84 9.80 -9.54 -8.53
C PRO A 84 8.48 -9.11 -9.14
N ARG A 85 7.67 -10.08 -9.54
CA ARG A 85 6.34 -9.78 -10.06
C ARG A 85 5.54 -9.05 -8.99
N LEU A 86 4.89 -7.96 -9.37
CA LEU A 86 4.13 -7.15 -8.43
C LEU A 86 2.73 -7.70 -8.26
N LEU A 87 2.38 -8.02 -7.02
CA LEU A 87 1.04 -8.47 -6.65
C LEU A 87 0.45 -7.42 -5.71
N TRP A 88 -0.77 -7.01 -5.98
CA TRP A 88 -1.39 -5.89 -5.27
C TRP A 88 -2.49 -6.35 -4.34
N GLU A 89 -2.54 -5.75 -3.16
CA GLU A 89 -3.55 -6.06 -2.17
C GLU A 89 -3.97 -4.78 -1.47
N PHE A 90 -5.26 -4.61 -1.27
CA PHE A 90 -5.76 -3.46 -0.51
C PHE A 90 -5.60 -3.72 0.97
N ASP A 91 -4.95 -2.79 1.67
CA ASP A 91 -4.77 -2.87 3.11
C ASP A 91 -5.58 -1.75 3.77
N PRO A 92 -6.60 -2.06 4.57
CA PRO A 92 -7.44 -1.05 5.21
C PRO A 92 -6.87 -0.50 6.51
N THR A 93 -5.58 -0.66 6.77
CA THR A 93 -4.98 -0.26 8.04
C THR A 93 -5.24 1.21 8.39
N GLU A 94 -5.03 2.11 7.44
CA GLU A 94 -5.27 3.53 7.68
C GLU A 94 -6.73 3.83 7.94
N ARG A 95 -7.62 3.18 7.22
CA ARG A 95 -9.04 3.31 7.44
C ARG A 95 -9.43 2.84 8.84
N LYS A 96 -8.87 1.72 9.28
CA LYS A 96 -9.13 1.20 10.62
C LYS A 96 -8.64 2.17 11.68
N ALA A 97 -7.46 2.77 11.49
CA ALA A 97 -6.92 3.74 12.41
C ALA A 97 -7.81 4.98 12.50
N ALA A 98 -8.26 5.49 11.35
CA ALA A 98 -9.13 6.66 11.31
C ALA A 98 -10.45 6.40 12.03
N VAL A 99 -11.03 5.22 11.83
CA VAL A 99 -12.27 4.84 12.50
C VAL A 99 -12.06 4.78 14.01
N LEU A 100 -10.95 4.23 14.45
CA LEU A 100 -10.64 4.18 15.88
C LEU A 100 -10.48 5.58 16.49
N GLU A 101 -9.82 6.48 15.79
CA GLU A 101 -9.68 7.84 16.26
C GLU A 101 -11.02 8.52 16.41
N GLU A 102 -11.89 8.38 15.43
CA GLU A 102 -13.24 8.93 15.51
C GLU A 102 -14.00 8.35 16.69
N PHE A 103 -13.84 7.06 16.93
CA PHE A 103 -14.49 6.38 18.03
C PHE A 103 -14.02 6.95 19.38
N PHE A 104 -12.73 7.12 19.55
CA PHE A 104 -12.18 7.67 20.79
C PHE A 104 -12.60 9.12 20.99
N LEU A 105 -12.59 9.93 19.95
CA LEU A 105 -13.04 11.32 20.06
C LEU A 105 -14.50 11.38 20.47
N LYS A 106 -15.33 10.49 19.91
CA LYS A 106 -16.73 10.46 20.21
C LYS A 106 -16.98 10.09 21.67
N ILE A 107 -16.20 9.17 22.20
CA ILE A 107 -16.29 8.79 23.62
C ILE A 107 -15.97 9.98 24.52
N GLU A 108 -14.94 10.74 24.18
CA GLU A 108 -14.54 11.90 24.97
C GLU A 108 -15.61 13.00 24.93
N GLU A 109 -16.22 13.22 23.78
CA GLU A 109 -17.22 14.28 23.64
C GLU A 109 -18.52 13.97 24.34
N ASP A 110 -19.04 12.77 24.12
CA ASP A 110 -20.39 12.43 24.54
C ASP A 110 -20.46 11.72 25.88
N ASP A 111 -19.38 11.09 26.27
CA ASP A 111 -19.37 10.22 27.43
C ASP A 111 -20.49 9.18 27.36
N GLU A 112 -20.87 8.82 26.16
CA GLU A 112 -21.90 7.84 25.90
C GLU A 112 -21.30 6.54 25.41
N GLU A 113 -22.06 5.47 25.64
CA GLU A 113 -21.68 4.19 25.13
C GLU A 113 -21.76 4.19 23.62
N SER A 114 -20.64 3.93 22.98
CA SER A 114 -20.61 3.80 21.54
C SER A 114 -20.58 2.33 21.17
N PRO A 115 -21.21 1.95 20.03
CA PRO A 115 -21.14 0.57 19.61
C PRO A 115 -19.70 0.17 19.32
N PRO A 116 -19.36 -1.09 19.56
CA PRO A 116 -18.01 -1.55 19.28
C PRO A 116 -17.70 -1.43 17.79
N ILE A 117 -16.45 -1.07 17.49
CA ILE A 117 -15.99 -0.95 16.12
C ILE A 117 -15.35 -2.25 15.72
N SER A 118 -15.84 -2.81 14.62
CA SER A 118 -15.22 -4.01 14.06
C SER A 118 -14.01 -3.60 13.24
N ILE A 119 -12.84 -4.07 13.65
CA ILE A 119 -11.60 -3.73 13.00
C ILE A 119 -11.08 -4.89 12.14
N ALA A 120 -11.66 -6.03 12.32
CA ALA A 120 -11.24 -7.22 11.60
C ALA A 120 -11.55 -7.16 10.11
#